data_49d4561ea33b4a6f68f6f728f8598de4
#
_entry.id   49d4561ea33b4a6f68f6f728f8598de4
#
_cell.length_a   1.000
_cell.length_b   1.000
_cell.length_c   1.000
_cell.angle_alpha   90.00
_cell.angle_beta   90.00
_cell.angle_gamma   90.00
#
_symmetry.space_group_name_H-M   'P 1'
#
loop_
_entity.id
_entity.type
_entity.pdbx_description
1 polymer ?
#
loop_
_entity_poly.entity_id
_entity_poly.type
_entity_poly.pdbx_seq_one_letter_code
_entity_poly.pdbx_strand_id
1 'polypeptide(L)'
;MSLDLIDIALAERQPHPTLAERITGKVRAVLTETIGGQELRHEIMVPVWMDVREGMSDEDIELGLMVKAADIVGRLKQHLGRFEG
;
A
#
# COMPACT_ATOMS: atom_id res chain seq x y z
N MET A 1 -1.15 -16.93 -14.08
CA MET A 1 -0.31 -15.97 -13.36
C MET A 1 -0.95 -15.67 -12.00
N SER A 2 -0.21 -15.79 -10.91
CA SER A 2 -0.69 -15.38 -9.60
C SER A 2 0.19 -14.27 -9.06
N LEU A 3 -0.44 -13.29 -8.41
CA LEU A 3 0.22 -12.14 -7.85
C LEU A 3 -0.21 -12.01 -6.39
N ASP A 4 0.73 -12.17 -5.49
CA ASP A 4 0.46 -12.19 -4.04
C ASP A 4 1.23 -11.10 -3.31
N LEU A 5 0.54 -10.39 -2.44
CA LEU A 5 1.18 -9.44 -1.53
C LEU A 5 1.77 -10.23 -0.36
N ILE A 6 3.09 -10.20 -0.22
CA ILE A 6 3.79 -10.97 0.83
C ILE A 6 4.31 -10.11 1.96
N ASP A 7 4.47 -8.81 1.73
CA ASP A 7 4.95 -7.90 2.76
C ASP A 7 4.45 -6.48 2.49
N ILE A 8 4.20 -5.74 3.55
CA ILE A 8 3.80 -4.35 3.48
C ILE A 8 4.40 -3.61 4.68
N ALA A 9 5.01 -2.46 4.43
CA ALA A 9 5.64 -1.68 5.49
C ALA A 9 5.59 -0.19 5.16
N LEU A 10 5.39 0.62 6.19
CA LEU A 10 5.45 2.07 6.04
C LEU A 10 6.91 2.48 5.83
N ALA A 11 7.19 3.13 4.70
CA ALA A 11 8.52 3.60 4.36
C ALA A 11 8.78 5.01 4.87
N GLU A 12 7.79 5.89 4.73
CA GLU A 12 7.88 7.26 5.23
C GLU A 12 6.49 7.84 5.46
N ARG A 13 6.42 8.85 6.32
CA ARG A 13 5.20 9.62 6.51
C ARG A 13 5.58 11.07 6.83
N GLN A 14 4.71 11.99 6.47
CA GLN A 14 4.91 13.41 6.75
C GLN A 14 3.57 14.14 6.79
N PRO A 15 3.49 15.28 7.51
CA PRO A 15 2.30 16.11 7.49
C PRO A 15 2.04 16.65 6.08
N HIS A 16 0.77 16.81 5.74
CA HIS A 16 0.41 17.47 4.48
C HIS A 16 0.84 18.94 4.55
N PRO A 17 1.40 19.50 3.46
CA PRO A 17 1.92 20.88 3.51
C PRO A 17 0.88 21.98 3.77
N THR A 18 -0.39 21.73 3.42
CA THR A 18 -1.45 22.75 3.58
C THR A 18 -2.64 22.30 4.39
N LEU A 19 -2.86 21.00 4.55
CA LEU A 19 -4.01 20.45 5.30
C LEU A 19 -3.52 19.90 6.65
N ALA A 20 -3.80 20.64 7.73
CA ALA A 20 -3.26 20.34 9.06
C ALA A 20 -3.64 18.96 9.60
N GLU A 21 -4.81 18.44 9.20
CA GLU A 21 -5.32 17.16 9.69
C GLU A 21 -4.96 15.99 8.80
N ARG A 22 -4.20 16.23 7.73
CA ARG A 22 -3.87 15.19 6.77
C ARG A 22 -2.42 14.76 6.89
N ILE A 23 -2.20 13.47 6.86
CA ILE A 23 -0.86 12.87 6.79
C ILE A 23 -0.73 12.15 5.46
N THR A 24 0.39 12.36 4.80
CA THR A 24 0.77 11.62 3.60
C THR A 24 1.87 10.64 3.95
N GLY A 25 2.00 9.60 3.17
CA GLY A 25 3.05 8.62 3.37
C GLY A 25 3.31 7.81 2.12
N LYS A 26 4.35 7.01 2.21
CA LYS A 26 4.67 6.02 1.18
C LYS A 26 4.78 4.67 1.86
N VAL A 27 4.10 3.70 1.32
CA VAL A 27 4.09 2.33 1.83
C VAL A 27 4.80 1.44 0.82
N ARG A 28 5.78 0.70 1.30
CA ARG A 28 6.46 -0.30 0.48
C ARG A 28 5.64 -1.58 0.49
N ALA A 29 5.30 -2.06 -0.69
CA ALA A 29 4.61 -3.34 -0.85
C ALA A 29 5.50 -4.27 -1.65
N VAL A 30 5.62 -5.51 -1.18
CA VAL A 30 6.38 -6.54 -1.86
C VAL A 30 5.40 -7.60 -2.34
N LEU A 31 5.42 -7.84 -3.65
CA LEU A 31 4.55 -8.82 -4.27
C LEU A 31 5.38 -9.91 -4.93
N THR A 32 4.84 -11.11 -4.96
CA THR A 32 5.44 -12.19 -5.74
C THR A 32 4.51 -12.57 -6.87
N GLU A 33 5.10 -12.87 -8.00
CA GLU A 33 4.39 -13.30 -9.19
C GLU A 33 4.93 -14.66 -9.61
N THR A 34 4.04 -15.61 -9.87
CA THR A 34 4.42 -16.93 -10.32
C THR A 34 4.07 -17.08 -11.80
N ILE A 35 5.09 -17.25 -12.62
CA ILE A 35 4.96 -17.44 -14.07
C ILE A 35 5.77 -18.66 -14.48
N GLY A 36 5.12 -19.66 -15.08
CA GLY A 36 5.81 -20.83 -15.62
C GLY A 36 6.64 -21.58 -14.58
N GLY A 37 6.19 -21.62 -13.33
CA GLY A 37 6.91 -22.28 -12.25
C GLY A 37 8.02 -21.44 -11.62
N GLN A 38 8.22 -20.22 -12.10
CA GLN A 38 9.19 -19.29 -11.53
C GLN A 38 8.49 -18.23 -10.69
N GLU A 39 9.09 -17.90 -9.56
CA GLU A 39 8.63 -16.84 -8.70
C GLU A 39 9.46 -15.57 -8.92
N LEU A 40 8.77 -14.50 -9.24
CA LEU A 40 9.38 -13.18 -9.42
C LEU A 40 8.92 -12.26 -8.29
N ARG A 41 9.84 -11.50 -7.74
CA ARG A 41 9.57 -10.58 -6.65
C ARG A 41 9.56 -9.15 -7.15
N HIS A 42 8.51 -8.42 -6.82
CA HIS A 42 8.33 -7.01 -7.18
C HIS A 42 8.21 -6.17 -5.93
N GLU A 43 8.90 -5.05 -5.91
CA GLU A 43 8.79 -4.08 -4.83
C GLU A 43 8.24 -2.77 -5.40
N ILE A 44 7.15 -2.28 -4.81
CA ILE A 44 6.52 -1.04 -5.25
C ILE A 44 6.33 -0.09 -4.07
N MET A 45 6.37 1.21 -4.36
CA MET A 45 6.09 2.26 -3.39
C MET A 45 4.72 2.84 -3.70
N VAL A 46 3.83 2.78 -2.73
CA VAL A 46 2.44 3.23 -2.88
C VAL A 46 2.26 4.52 -2.11
N PRO A 47 2.00 5.65 -2.78
CA PRO A 47 1.67 6.89 -2.08
C PRO A 47 0.26 6.81 -1.50
N VAL A 48 0.13 7.18 -0.24
CA VAL A 48 -1.14 7.14 0.48
C VAL A 48 -1.32 8.40 1.31
N TRP A 49 -2.55 8.66 1.72
CA TRP A 49 -2.85 9.73 2.67
C TRP A 49 -4.05 9.35 3.52
N MET A 50 -4.16 9.97 4.68
CA MET A 50 -5.33 9.83 5.53
C MET A 50 -5.53 11.09 6.37
N ASP A 51 -6.76 11.32 6.80
CA ASP A 51 -7.06 12.38 7.76
C ASP A 51 -6.92 11.81 9.16
N VAL A 52 -6.24 12.57 10.01
CA VAL A 52 -6.00 12.19 11.40
C VAL A 52 -7.09 12.81 12.26
N ARG A 53 -7.69 11.99 13.10
CA ARG A 53 -8.71 12.45 14.04
C ARG A 53 -8.12 12.52 15.44
N GLU A 54 -8.72 13.36 16.27
CA GLU A 54 -8.35 13.46 17.67
C GLU A 54 -8.45 12.08 18.36
N GLY A 55 -7.44 11.76 19.14
CA GLY A 55 -7.40 10.49 19.86
C GLY A 55 -6.69 9.36 19.12
N MET A 56 -6.28 9.56 17.87
CA MET A 56 -5.53 8.56 17.13
C MET A 56 -4.08 8.52 17.58
N SER A 57 -3.58 7.32 17.87
CA SER A 57 -2.17 7.11 18.19
C SER A 57 -1.32 7.04 16.93
N ASP A 58 -0.01 7.11 17.08
CA ASP A 58 0.93 6.91 15.96
C ASP A 58 0.74 5.54 15.32
N GLU A 59 0.50 4.52 16.12
CA GLU A 59 0.24 3.17 15.62
C GLU A 59 -1.03 3.11 14.78
N ASP A 60 -2.09 3.82 15.20
CA ASP A 60 -3.35 3.89 14.44
C ASP A 60 -3.13 4.55 13.08
N ILE A 61 -2.33 5.60 13.04
CA ILE A 61 -2.00 6.32 11.81
C ILE A 61 -1.21 5.42 10.86
N GLU A 62 -0.18 4.76 11.36
CA GLU A 62 0.64 3.86 10.56
C GLU A 62 -0.18 2.70 10.00
N LEU A 63 -1.00 2.10 10.84
CA LEU A 63 -1.89 1.02 10.41
C LEU A 63 -2.87 1.50 9.35
N GLY A 64 -3.46 2.67 9.55
CA GLY A 64 -4.38 3.27 8.59
C GLY A 64 -3.75 3.50 7.23
N LEU A 65 -2.52 4.00 7.19
CA LEU A 65 -1.78 4.20 5.95
C LEU A 65 -1.51 2.87 5.25
N MET A 66 -1.10 1.86 6.00
CA MET A 66 -0.85 0.52 5.45
C MET A 66 -2.12 -0.15 4.92
N VAL A 67 -3.25 0.02 5.61
CA VAL A 67 -4.54 -0.50 5.16
C VAL A 67 -4.94 0.15 3.84
N LYS A 68 -4.75 1.46 3.71
CA LYS A 68 -5.03 2.17 2.44
C LYS A 68 -4.15 1.64 1.30
N ALA A 69 -2.87 1.42 1.57
CA ALA A 69 -1.97 0.87 0.58
C ALA A 69 -2.38 -0.55 0.16
N ALA A 70 -2.74 -1.39 1.12
CA ALA A 70 -3.21 -2.75 0.85
C ALA A 70 -4.47 -2.74 -0.03
N ASP A 71 -5.39 -1.81 0.23
CA ASP A 71 -6.60 -1.65 -0.57
C ASP A 71 -6.27 -1.25 -2.02
N ILE A 72 -5.35 -0.31 -2.20
CA ILE A 72 -4.88 0.11 -3.52
C ILE A 72 -4.25 -1.07 -4.26
N VAL A 73 -3.37 -1.81 -3.61
CA VAL A 73 -2.73 -2.99 -4.19
C VAL A 73 -3.78 -4.03 -4.59
N GLY A 74 -4.79 -4.24 -3.75
CA GLY A 74 -5.88 -5.16 -4.04
C GLY A 74 -6.66 -4.77 -5.30
N ARG A 75 -6.92 -3.48 -5.47
CA ARG A 75 -7.59 -2.97 -6.69
C ARG A 75 -6.73 -3.14 -7.93
N LEU A 76 -5.43 -2.89 -7.80
CA LEU A 76 -4.49 -3.10 -8.92
C LEU A 76 -4.46 -4.57 -9.34
N LYS A 77 -4.43 -5.48 -8.38
CA LYS A 77 -4.47 -6.92 -8.66
C LYS A 77 -5.72 -7.31 -9.43
N GLN A 78 -6.87 -6.80 -9.02
CA GLN A 78 -8.13 -7.05 -9.72
C GLN A 78 -8.11 -6.51 -11.15
N HIS A 79 -7.53 -5.34 -11.34
CA HIS A 79 -7.43 -4.69 -12.64
C HIS A 79 -6.52 -5.48 -13.57
N LEU A 80 -5.37 -5.92 -13.08
CA LEU A 80 -4.43 -6.73 -13.84
C LEU A 80 -5.04 -8.08 -14.23
N GLY A 81 -5.79 -8.70 -13.34
CA GLY A 81 -6.49 -9.96 -13.62
C GLY A 81 -7.48 -9.86 -14.77
N ARG A 82 -8.07 -8.68 -15.00
CA ARG A 82 -9.00 -8.47 -16.12
C ARG A 82 -8.32 -8.45 -17.47
N PHE A 83 -7.05 -8.05 -17.51
CA PHE A 83 -6.29 -8.00 -18.75
C PHE A 83 -5.76 -9.36 -19.17
N GLU A 84 -5.72 -10.31 -18.26
CA GLU A 84 -5.19 -11.65 -18.51
C GLU A 84 -6.28 -12.66 -18.89
N GLY A 85 -7.50 -12.31 -18.60
CA GLY A 85 -8.65 -13.16 -18.87
C GLY A 85 -8.99 -13.24 -20.35
#